data_502c37ac066540cfc6f3b0ca53b0a5d2
#
_entry.id   502c37ac066540cfc6f3b0ca53b0a5d2
#
_cell.length_a   1.000
_cell.length_b   1.000
_cell.length_c   1.000
_cell.angle_alpha   90.00
_cell.angle_beta   90.00
_cell.angle_gamma   90.00
#
_symmetry.space_group_name_H-M   'P 1'
#
loop_
_entity.id
_entity.type
_entity.pdbx_description
1 polymer ?
#
loop_
_entity_poly.entity_id
_entity_poly.type
_entity_poly.pdbx_seq_one_letter_code
_entity_poly.pdbx_strand_id
1 'polypeptide(L)'
;MQKLILNAAIAIAVVFVGANVNAQSFEGKMTMKIEYEEVPEEYEPYMSMFPKESQLYVKGKKTRIEQNTMGGTNTTIMDSETGKGFMVMNAMGQKAAYELESEVDKKDTSKLPTVTYKEETKEIAGYKCKKAELKYAGEDEPMTIWYTEEITDVYNQQYSGIGIKGSVLEYTVAANGMVMTMTVSEIKKEKVSDDKFKVPEGYEIKPYSELMKLGQGG
;
A
#
# COMPACT_ATOMS: atom_id res chain seq x y z
N MET A 1 12.39 -46.42 -60.16
CA MET A 1 12.45 -46.59 -58.69
C MET A 1 12.45 -45.17 -58.12
N GLN A 2 11.27 -44.66 -57.86
CA GLN A 2 11.06 -43.34 -57.26
C GLN A 2 10.88 -43.51 -55.77
N LYS A 3 11.79 -42.94 -54.99
CA LYS A 3 11.66 -42.93 -53.52
C LYS A 3 10.73 -41.75 -53.16
N LEU A 4 9.55 -42.08 -52.65
CA LEU A 4 8.68 -41.14 -51.95
C LEU A 4 9.36 -40.72 -50.63
N ILE A 5 9.70 -39.46 -50.52
CA ILE A 5 10.06 -38.83 -49.24
C ILE A 5 8.80 -38.22 -48.65
N LEU A 6 8.29 -38.86 -47.61
CA LEU A 6 7.13 -38.38 -46.85
C LEU A 6 7.64 -37.37 -45.84
N ASN A 7 7.47 -36.07 -46.16
CA ASN A 7 7.71 -35.01 -45.20
C ASN A 7 6.54 -34.93 -44.19
N ALA A 8 6.77 -35.46 -42.99
CA ALA A 8 5.87 -35.24 -41.86
C ALA A 8 6.17 -33.85 -41.29
N ALA A 9 5.36 -32.88 -41.66
CA ALA A 9 5.32 -31.57 -40.99
C ALA A 9 4.62 -31.76 -39.64
N ILE A 10 5.41 -31.76 -38.56
CA ILE A 10 4.88 -31.68 -37.18
C ILE A 10 4.46 -30.24 -36.96
N ALA A 11 3.17 -29.95 -37.08
CA ALA A 11 2.59 -28.69 -36.63
C ALA A 11 2.57 -28.68 -35.10
N ILE A 12 3.53 -27.99 -34.49
CA ILE A 12 3.50 -27.70 -33.05
C ILE A 12 2.40 -26.63 -32.86
N ALA A 13 1.21 -27.09 -32.50
CA ALA A 13 0.15 -26.20 -32.03
C ALA A 13 0.60 -25.66 -30.66
N VAL A 14 1.15 -24.45 -30.64
CA VAL A 14 1.35 -23.69 -29.41
C VAL A 14 -0.05 -23.29 -28.93
N VAL A 15 -0.58 -24.11 -28.02
CA VAL A 15 -1.79 -23.76 -27.29
C VAL A 15 -1.38 -22.60 -26.36
N PHE A 16 -1.66 -21.38 -26.76
CA PHE A 16 -1.71 -20.25 -25.85
C PHE A 16 -2.89 -20.53 -24.88
N VAL A 17 -2.60 -21.20 -23.77
CA VAL A 17 -3.47 -21.14 -22.62
C VAL A 17 -3.39 -19.70 -22.14
N GLY A 18 -4.31 -18.89 -22.62
CA GLY A 18 -4.56 -17.56 -22.09
C GLY A 18 -4.96 -17.78 -20.62
N ALA A 19 -4.01 -17.66 -19.71
CA ALA A 19 -4.32 -17.54 -18.31
C ALA A 19 -5.21 -16.30 -18.20
N ASN A 20 -6.52 -16.50 -18.07
CA ASN A 20 -7.41 -15.47 -17.58
C ASN A 20 -6.89 -15.14 -16.17
N VAL A 21 -6.06 -14.13 -16.05
CA VAL A 21 -5.68 -13.55 -14.75
C VAL A 21 -6.95 -12.86 -14.26
N ASN A 22 -7.84 -13.65 -13.68
CA ASN A 22 -8.90 -13.12 -12.85
C ASN A 22 -8.15 -12.48 -11.67
N ALA A 23 -8.11 -11.15 -11.65
CA ALA A 23 -7.58 -10.42 -10.52
C ALA A 23 -8.35 -10.87 -9.28
N GLN A 24 -7.71 -11.71 -8.47
CA GLN A 24 -8.33 -12.30 -7.30
C GLN A 24 -8.26 -11.30 -6.17
N SER A 25 -9.39 -11.06 -5.49
CA SER A 25 -9.42 -10.30 -4.24
C SER A 25 -8.36 -10.84 -3.30
N PHE A 26 -7.46 -9.99 -2.86
CA PHE A 26 -6.33 -10.40 -2.02
C PHE A 26 -6.79 -10.53 -0.56
N GLU A 27 -6.48 -11.67 0.06
CA GLU A 27 -6.51 -11.83 1.51
C GLU A 27 -5.14 -12.31 1.97
N GLY A 28 -4.55 -11.60 2.94
CA GLY A 28 -3.21 -11.95 3.42
C GLY A 28 -2.48 -10.80 4.10
N LYS A 29 -1.18 -10.98 4.16
CA LYS A 29 -0.23 -10.06 4.78
C LYS A 29 0.82 -9.61 3.77
N MET A 30 1.15 -8.32 3.79
CA MET A 30 2.30 -7.74 3.09
C MET A 30 3.26 -7.12 4.11
N THR A 31 4.54 -7.30 3.89
CA THR A 31 5.60 -6.62 4.64
C THR A 31 6.20 -5.55 3.76
N MET A 32 6.24 -4.30 4.24
CA MET A 32 6.81 -3.16 3.52
C MET A 32 8.05 -2.69 4.25
N LYS A 33 9.16 -2.56 3.55
CA LYS A 33 10.35 -1.86 4.03
C LYS A 33 10.22 -0.37 3.81
N ILE A 34 10.77 0.41 4.74
CA ILE A 34 10.79 1.87 4.68
C ILE A 34 12.25 2.29 4.65
N GLU A 35 12.66 2.91 3.55
CA GLU A 35 13.99 3.48 3.36
C GLU A 35 13.87 5.00 3.40
N TYR A 36 14.69 5.64 4.23
CA TYR A 36 14.74 7.08 4.40
C TYR A 36 15.89 7.61 3.53
N GLU A 37 15.57 8.29 2.43
CA GLU A 37 16.55 8.79 1.45
C GLU A 37 17.06 10.17 1.82
N GLU A 38 16.15 11.05 2.27
CA GLU A 38 16.48 12.38 2.74
C GLU A 38 15.93 12.57 4.14
N VAL A 39 16.79 12.99 5.06
CA VAL A 39 16.45 13.22 6.46
C VAL A 39 17.03 14.56 6.89
N PRO A 40 16.21 15.53 7.34
CA PRO A 40 16.71 16.77 7.93
C PRO A 40 17.60 16.49 9.14
N GLU A 41 18.67 17.29 9.32
CA GLU A 41 19.66 17.14 10.41
C GLU A 41 19.00 17.06 11.80
N GLU A 42 17.88 17.75 11.99
CA GLU A 42 17.13 17.77 13.25
C GLU A 42 16.51 16.40 13.61
N TYR A 43 16.25 15.53 12.62
CA TYR A 43 15.70 14.18 12.84
C TYR A 43 16.77 13.09 12.90
N GLU A 44 18.01 13.33 12.43
CA GLU A 44 19.08 12.33 12.43
C GLU A 44 19.31 11.66 13.80
N PRO A 45 19.33 12.36 14.94
CA PRO A 45 19.51 11.73 16.24
C PRO A 45 18.37 10.79 16.63
N TYR A 46 17.21 10.94 16.02
CA TYR A 46 15.99 10.19 16.34
C TYR A 46 15.68 9.07 15.34
N MET A 47 16.53 8.87 14.32
CA MET A 47 16.28 7.88 13.26
C MET A 47 16.12 6.44 13.76
N SER A 48 16.72 6.10 14.90
CA SER A 48 16.51 4.80 15.54
C SER A 48 15.08 4.58 16.04
N MET A 49 14.31 5.65 16.25
CA MET A 49 12.92 5.61 16.73
C MET A 49 11.91 5.48 15.57
N PHE A 50 12.35 5.74 14.34
CA PHE A 50 11.46 5.67 13.18
C PHE A 50 11.24 4.22 12.73
N PRO A 51 10.05 3.86 12.23
CA PRO A 51 9.76 2.52 11.75
C PRO A 51 10.57 2.20 10.49
N LYS A 52 11.24 1.06 10.47
CA LYS A 52 11.97 0.57 9.27
C LYS A 52 11.12 -0.39 8.45
N GLU A 53 10.00 -0.82 9.00
CA GLU A 53 9.11 -1.78 8.40
C GLU A 53 7.67 -1.52 8.83
N SER A 54 6.74 -1.82 7.96
CA SER A 54 5.32 -1.87 8.28
C SER A 54 4.70 -3.17 7.79
N GLN A 55 3.63 -3.62 8.47
CA GLN A 55 2.88 -4.80 8.11
C GLN A 55 1.47 -4.41 7.70
N LEU A 56 1.07 -4.76 6.49
CA LEU A 56 -0.27 -4.54 5.96
C LEU A 56 -1.03 -5.87 5.94
N TYR A 57 -2.15 -5.94 6.64
CA TYR A 57 -3.12 -7.04 6.56
C TYR A 57 -4.32 -6.59 5.73
N VAL A 58 -4.78 -7.48 4.85
CA VAL A 58 -5.89 -7.21 3.94
C VAL A 58 -6.90 -8.35 4.00
N LYS A 59 -8.19 -8.00 4.08
CA LYS A 59 -9.30 -8.94 3.94
C LYS A 59 -10.52 -8.23 3.37
N GLY A 60 -10.83 -8.52 2.11
CA GLY A 60 -11.91 -7.84 1.40
C GLY A 60 -11.67 -6.33 1.34
N LYS A 61 -12.58 -5.54 1.90
CA LYS A 61 -12.49 -4.08 1.95
C LYS A 61 -11.78 -3.53 3.20
N LYS A 62 -11.30 -4.43 4.07
CA LYS A 62 -10.65 -4.06 5.33
C LYS A 62 -9.14 -4.13 5.22
N THR A 63 -8.48 -3.13 5.76
CA THR A 63 -7.02 -3.07 5.86
C THR A 63 -6.60 -2.75 7.28
N ARG A 64 -5.44 -3.27 7.68
CA ARG A 64 -4.75 -2.92 8.91
C ARG A 64 -3.27 -2.73 8.62
N ILE A 65 -2.74 -1.58 8.95
CA ILE A 65 -1.32 -1.26 8.85
C ILE A 65 -0.75 -1.19 10.27
N GLU A 66 0.27 -1.98 10.55
CA GLU A 66 1.00 -1.97 11.83
C GLU A 66 2.41 -1.44 11.60
N GLN A 67 2.82 -0.47 12.42
CA GLN A 67 4.17 0.10 12.45
C GLN A 67 4.72 0.02 13.86
N ASN A 68 5.82 -0.69 14.02
CA ASN A 68 6.52 -0.79 15.30
C ASN A 68 7.65 0.25 15.34
N THR A 69 7.70 1.00 16.41
CA THR A 69 8.75 1.96 16.73
C THR A 69 9.36 1.62 18.11
N MET A 70 10.47 2.24 18.47
CA MET A 70 11.00 2.07 19.83
C MET A 70 10.05 2.58 20.92
N GLY A 71 9.17 3.53 20.59
CA GLY A 71 8.20 4.09 21.54
C GLY A 71 6.90 3.28 21.65
N GLY A 72 6.67 2.28 20.79
CA GLY A 72 5.44 1.49 20.81
C GLY A 72 4.94 1.09 19.41
N THR A 73 3.66 0.80 19.30
CA THR A 73 3.03 0.37 18.05
C THR A 73 1.95 1.36 17.64
N ASN A 74 2.02 1.81 16.40
CA ASN A 74 0.95 2.54 15.73
C ASN A 74 0.25 1.62 14.76
N THR A 75 -1.08 1.63 14.79
CA THR A 75 -1.90 0.80 13.90
C THR A 75 -2.99 1.62 13.28
N THR A 76 -3.13 1.55 11.96
CA THR A 76 -4.27 2.12 11.24
C THR A 76 -5.15 0.99 10.75
N ILE A 77 -6.43 1.02 11.09
CA ILE A 77 -7.46 0.09 10.64
C ILE A 77 -8.44 0.88 9.79
N MET A 78 -8.74 0.40 8.59
CA MET A 78 -9.70 1.06 7.68
C MET A 78 -10.63 0.04 7.03
N ASP A 79 -11.87 0.45 6.84
CA ASP A 79 -12.85 -0.24 6.02
C ASP A 79 -13.21 0.68 4.84
N SER A 80 -12.79 0.31 3.63
CA SER A 80 -12.99 1.12 2.44
C SER A 80 -14.43 1.10 1.92
N GLU A 81 -15.28 0.18 2.40
CA GLU A 81 -16.70 0.15 2.07
C GLU A 81 -17.47 1.22 2.84
N THR A 82 -17.14 1.38 4.13
CA THR A 82 -17.81 2.36 5.01
C THR A 82 -17.08 3.70 5.10
N GLY A 83 -15.81 3.75 4.68
CA GLY A 83 -14.94 4.91 4.86
C GLY A 83 -14.53 5.15 6.32
N LYS A 84 -14.84 4.23 7.23
CA LYS A 84 -14.55 4.35 8.67
C LYS A 84 -13.34 3.53 9.08
N GLY A 85 -12.70 3.98 10.14
CA GLY A 85 -11.55 3.26 10.68
C GLY A 85 -11.09 3.79 12.03
N PHE A 86 -9.91 3.35 12.44
CA PHE A 86 -9.30 3.74 13.71
C PHE A 86 -7.79 3.90 13.55
N MET A 87 -7.24 4.91 14.22
CA MET A 87 -5.82 4.98 14.52
C MET A 87 -5.63 4.50 15.96
N VAL A 88 -4.97 3.37 16.14
CA VAL A 88 -4.73 2.74 17.44
C VAL A 88 -3.28 2.97 17.83
N MET A 89 -3.06 3.63 18.94
CA MET A 89 -1.74 4.00 19.44
C MET A 89 -1.48 3.31 20.78
N ASN A 90 -0.33 2.65 20.87
CA ASN A 90 0.19 2.13 22.13
C ASN A 90 1.62 2.65 22.29
N ALA A 91 1.74 3.77 22.98
CA ALA A 91 3.03 4.43 23.16
C ALA A 91 3.25 4.73 24.66
N MET A 92 4.42 4.37 25.18
CA MET A 92 4.83 4.62 26.59
C MET A 92 3.79 4.17 27.63
N GLY A 93 3.08 3.05 27.36
CA GLY A 93 2.04 2.51 28.23
C GLY A 93 0.67 3.18 28.11
N GLN A 94 0.54 4.21 27.30
CA GLN A 94 -0.75 4.83 26.99
C GLN A 94 -1.39 4.12 25.80
N LYS A 95 -2.65 3.74 25.97
CA LYS A 95 -3.46 3.04 24.95
C LYS A 95 -4.64 3.90 24.57
N ALA A 96 -4.70 4.36 23.33
CA ALA A 96 -5.81 5.11 22.79
C ALA A 96 -6.13 4.67 21.36
N ALA A 97 -7.40 4.73 20.98
CA ALA A 97 -7.84 4.54 19.61
C ALA A 97 -8.64 5.80 19.20
N TYR A 98 -8.30 6.35 18.04
CA TYR A 98 -8.98 7.54 17.52
C TYR A 98 -9.80 7.13 16.31
N GLU A 99 -11.05 7.55 16.28
CA GLU A 99 -11.92 7.32 15.12
C GLU A 99 -11.34 8.03 13.89
N LEU A 100 -11.36 7.35 12.76
CA LEU A 100 -11.00 7.90 11.46
C LEU A 100 -12.23 7.83 10.56
N GLU A 101 -12.52 8.90 9.88
CA GLU A 101 -13.49 8.94 8.80
C GLU A 101 -12.77 9.37 7.52
N SER A 102 -12.82 8.53 6.51
CA SER A 102 -12.40 8.91 5.18
C SER A 102 -13.55 9.68 4.54
N GLU A 103 -13.31 10.90 4.10
CA GLU A 103 -14.28 11.64 3.28
C GLU A 103 -14.37 11.00 1.88
N VAL A 104 -14.83 9.74 1.81
CA VAL A 104 -14.92 8.98 0.55
C VAL A 104 -15.82 9.68 -0.46
N ASP A 105 -16.86 10.36 0.02
CA ASP A 105 -17.87 11.02 -0.83
C ASP A 105 -17.55 12.48 -1.18
N LYS A 106 -16.48 13.05 -0.61
CA LYS A 106 -16.11 14.46 -0.83
C LYS A 106 -14.74 14.64 -1.45
N LYS A 107 -14.29 13.68 -2.28
CA LYS A 107 -13.03 13.87 -2.99
C LYS A 107 -13.15 15.07 -3.91
N ASP A 108 -12.47 16.14 -3.51
CA ASP A 108 -12.16 17.23 -4.40
C ASP A 108 -11.26 16.68 -5.53
N THR A 109 -11.90 16.28 -6.63
CA THR A 109 -11.21 15.69 -7.78
C THR A 109 -10.21 16.65 -8.41
N SER A 110 -10.30 17.96 -8.10
CA SER A 110 -9.32 18.95 -8.58
C SER A 110 -7.94 18.79 -7.96
N LYS A 111 -7.84 18.08 -6.83
CA LYS A 111 -6.58 17.76 -6.13
C LYS A 111 -6.00 16.40 -6.50
N LEU A 112 -6.69 15.64 -7.35
CA LEU A 112 -6.15 14.36 -7.81
C LEU A 112 -4.98 14.59 -8.78
N PRO A 113 -3.92 13.76 -8.70
CA PRO A 113 -2.81 13.86 -9.63
C PRO A 113 -3.20 13.38 -11.02
N THR A 114 -2.51 13.91 -12.02
CA THR A 114 -2.49 13.29 -13.34
C THR A 114 -1.63 12.05 -13.32
N VAL A 115 -2.17 10.93 -13.81
CA VAL A 115 -1.46 9.64 -13.87
C VAL A 115 -0.87 9.46 -15.27
N THR A 116 0.43 9.25 -15.36
CA THR A 116 1.13 8.91 -16.61
C THR A 116 1.69 7.50 -16.47
N TYR A 117 1.16 6.55 -17.26
CA TYR A 117 1.67 5.18 -17.30
C TYR A 117 2.93 5.10 -18.14
N LYS A 118 3.89 4.29 -17.69
CA LYS A 118 5.18 4.07 -18.35
C LYS A 118 5.32 2.61 -18.78
N GLU A 119 6.18 2.38 -19.76
CA GLU A 119 6.47 1.03 -20.28
C GLU A 119 7.45 0.23 -19.39
N GLU A 120 8.14 0.92 -18.47
CA GLU A 120 9.10 0.29 -17.58
C GLU A 120 8.41 -0.71 -16.66
N THR A 121 9.09 -1.84 -16.47
CA THR A 121 8.65 -2.90 -15.58
C THR A 121 9.80 -3.37 -14.69
N LYS A 122 9.47 -3.80 -13.48
CA LYS A 122 10.39 -4.52 -12.58
C LYS A 122 9.64 -5.56 -11.76
N GLU A 123 10.37 -6.43 -11.11
CA GLU A 123 9.80 -7.41 -10.18
C GLU A 123 9.89 -6.87 -8.73
N ILE A 124 8.78 -6.95 -7.99
CA ILE A 124 8.72 -6.62 -6.57
C ILE A 124 7.97 -7.74 -5.85
N ALA A 125 8.61 -8.36 -4.86
CA ALA A 125 8.04 -9.46 -4.07
C ALA A 125 7.45 -10.61 -4.91
N GLY A 126 8.06 -10.91 -6.08
CA GLY A 126 7.63 -11.96 -7.00
C GLY A 126 6.50 -11.57 -7.95
N TYR A 127 6.11 -10.29 -8.01
CA TYR A 127 5.08 -9.78 -8.92
C TYR A 127 5.69 -8.85 -9.96
N LYS A 128 5.22 -8.98 -11.21
CA LYS A 128 5.59 -8.04 -12.27
C LYS A 128 4.86 -6.71 -12.03
N CYS A 129 5.63 -5.65 -11.81
CA CYS A 129 5.12 -4.30 -11.61
C CYS A 129 5.38 -3.43 -12.82
N LYS A 130 4.45 -2.51 -13.08
CA LYS A 130 4.53 -1.43 -14.07
C LYS A 130 4.76 -0.12 -13.34
N LYS A 131 5.47 0.80 -13.99
CA LYS A 131 5.69 2.14 -13.47
C LYS A 131 4.56 3.07 -13.83
N ALA A 132 4.20 3.96 -12.92
CA ALA A 132 3.39 5.13 -13.23
C ALA A 132 3.96 6.35 -12.48
N GLU A 133 3.72 7.52 -13.04
CA GLU A 133 4.06 8.81 -12.45
C GLU A 133 2.79 9.57 -12.10
N LEU A 134 2.76 10.11 -10.88
CA LEU A 134 1.66 10.88 -10.34
C LEU A 134 2.10 12.34 -10.23
N LYS A 135 1.52 13.22 -11.06
CA LYS A 135 1.82 14.65 -11.06
C LYS A 135 0.71 15.40 -10.35
N TYR A 136 1.01 15.92 -9.17
CA TYR A 136 0.12 16.81 -8.43
C TYR A 136 0.23 18.24 -8.94
N ALA A 137 -0.87 18.99 -8.84
CA ALA A 137 -0.88 20.41 -9.20
C ALA A 137 -0.01 21.20 -8.21
N GLY A 138 0.95 21.97 -8.74
CA GLY A 138 1.87 22.79 -7.92
C GLY A 138 3.17 22.10 -7.52
N GLU A 139 3.31 20.79 -7.75
CA GLU A 139 4.58 20.09 -7.54
C GLU A 139 5.45 20.16 -8.79
N ASP A 140 6.76 20.33 -8.64
CA ASP A 140 7.70 20.42 -9.78
C ASP A 140 7.99 19.06 -10.37
N GLU A 141 8.16 18.03 -9.53
CA GLU A 141 8.49 16.66 -9.95
C GLU A 141 7.32 15.69 -9.73
N PRO A 142 7.12 14.71 -10.63
CA PRO A 142 6.12 13.68 -10.44
C PRO A 142 6.60 12.63 -9.42
N MET A 143 5.69 12.14 -8.61
CA MET A 143 5.93 11.00 -7.73
C MET A 143 5.89 9.69 -8.53
N THR A 144 6.92 8.86 -8.39
CA THR A 144 6.96 7.53 -9.01
C THR A 144 6.27 6.49 -8.13
N ILE A 145 5.45 5.65 -8.75
CA ILE A 145 4.89 4.45 -8.14
C ILE A 145 5.14 3.22 -9.01
N TRP A 146 5.21 2.06 -8.37
CA TRP A 146 5.23 0.76 -9.03
C TRP A 146 4.04 -0.07 -8.56
N TYR A 147 3.23 -0.54 -9.50
CA TYR A 147 1.99 -1.25 -9.22
C TYR A 147 1.90 -2.54 -10.03
N THR A 148 1.16 -3.51 -9.49
CA THR A 148 0.83 -4.76 -10.18
C THR A 148 -0.68 -4.89 -10.38
N GLU A 149 -1.08 -5.41 -11.53
CA GLU A 149 -2.48 -5.73 -11.85
C GLU A 149 -2.87 -7.15 -11.39
N GLU A 150 -1.90 -7.94 -10.92
CA GLU A 150 -2.11 -9.32 -10.47
C GLU A 150 -2.76 -9.40 -9.07
N ILE A 151 -2.74 -8.30 -8.32
CA ILE A 151 -3.36 -8.17 -6.99
C ILE A 151 -4.35 -7.02 -7.05
N THR A 152 -5.59 -7.28 -6.66
CA THR A 152 -6.63 -6.26 -6.52
C THR A 152 -7.12 -6.14 -5.09
N ASP A 153 -7.93 -5.12 -4.82
CA ASP A 153 -8.60 -4.86 -3.54
C ASP A 153 -7.66 -4.57 -2.34
N VAL A 154 -6.40 -4.20 -2.60
CA VAL A 154 -5.56 -3.62 -1.56
C VAL A 154 -5.88 -2.13 -1.50
N TYR A 155 -6.65 -1.73 -0.48
CA TYR A 155 -6.97 -0.33 -0.27
C TYR A 155 -5.74 0.44 0.24
N ASN A 156 -5.28 1.38 -0.54
CA ASN A 156 -4.34 2.38 -0.09
C ASN A 156 -5.04 3.75 -0.11
N GLN A 157 -5.26 4.35 1.05
CA GLN A 157 -5.97 5.61 1.19
C GLN A 157 -5.34 6.74 0.34
N GLN A 158 -4.03 6.77 0.26
CA GLN A 158 -3.27 7.77 -0.51
C GLN A 158 -3.57 7.70 -2.02
N TYR A 159 -3.76 6.48 -2.55
CA TYR A 159 -3.98 6.25 -3.99
C TYR A 159 -5.44 5.96 -4.33
N SER A 160 -6.33 6.04 -3.35
CA SER A 160 -7.75 5.85 -3.55
C SER A 160 -8.32 6.91 -4.50
N GLY A 161 -8.94 6.46 -5.60
CA GLY A 161 -9.63 7.34 -6.56
C GLY A 161 -8.76 7.96 -7.66
N ILE A 162 -7.45 7.70 -7.71
CA ILE A 162 -6.58 8.17 -8.80
C ILE A 162 -6.57 7.23 -10.02
N GLY A 163 -7.32 6.13 -9.99
CA GLY A 163 -7.52 5.23 -11.13
C GLY A 163 -6.41 4.21 -11.39
N ILE A 164 -5.48 4.01 -10.44
CA ILE A 164 -4.49 2.92 -10.56
C ILE A 164 -5.21 1.57 -10.54
N LYS A 165 -4.96 0.76 -11.58
CA LYS A 165 -5.53 -0.58 -11.72
C LYS A 165 -4.65 -1.61 -11.01
N GLY A 166 -5.04 -2.01 -9.81
CA GLY A 166 -4.31 -3.01 -9.03
C GLY A 166 -3.70 -2.46 -7.75
N SER A 167 -2.62 -3.05 -7.28
CA SER A 167 -1.99 -2.73 -6.00
C SER A 167 -0.64 -2.06 -6.19
N VAL A 168 -0.41 -0.94 -5.50
CA VAL A 168 0.89 -0.28 -5.45
C VAL A 168 1.81 -1.07 -4.52
N LEU A 169 2.97 -1.50 -5.02
CA LEU A 169 3.96 -2.27 -4.27
C LEU A 169 5.22 -1.47 -3.93
N GLU A 170 5.43 -0.32 -4.56
CA GLU A 170 6.49 0.62 -4.19
C GLU A 170 6.06 2.05 -4.51
N TYR A 171 6.39 2.96 -3.62
CA TYR A 171 6.14 4.38 -3.79
C TYR A 171 7.05 5.22 -2.90
N THR A 172 7.32 6.46 -3.34
CA THR A 172 8.09 7.44 -2.58
C THR A 172 7.14 8.49 -1.99
N VAL A 173 7.38 8.90 -0.77
CA VAL A 173 6.62 9.94 -0.05
C VAL A 173 7.59 10.99 0.45
N ALA A 174 7.27 12.26 0.19
CA ALA A 174 7.92 13.39 0.83
C ALA A 174 6.99 13.93 1.94
N ALA A 175 7.47 13.95 3.17
CA ALA A 175 6.72 14.46 4.32
C ALA A 175 7.66 15.04 5.38
N ASN A 176 7.35 16.23 5.89
CA ASN A 176 8.15 16.91 6.93
C ASN A 176 9.63 17.06 6.56
N GLY A 177 9.93 17.33 5.29
CA GLY A 177 11.30 17.43 4.78
C GLY A 177 12.03 16.09 4.62
N MET A 178 11.41 14.98 4.97
CA MET A 178 11.96 13.64 4.74
C MET A 178 11.45 13.09 3.42
N VAL A 179 12.31 12.37 2.70
CA VAL A 179 11.95 11.54 1.55
C VAL A 179 12.08 10.09 1.94
N MET A 180 11.01 9.33 1.75
CA MET A 180 10.94 7.92 2.15
C MET A 180 10.44 7.08 0.98
N THR A 181 11.14 5.97 0.69
CA THR A 181 10.65 4.95 -0.26
C THR A 181 10.13 3.75 0.51
N MET A 182 8.89 3.40 0.23
CA MET A 182 8.20 2.24 0.79
C MET A 182 8.11 1.15 -0.28
N THR A 183 8.73 -0.01 -0.01
CA THR A 183 8.76 -1.14 -0.94
C THR A 183 8.22 -2.40 -0.28
N VAL A 184 7.24 -3.06 -0.90
CA VAL A 184 6.78 -4.38 -0.45
C VAL A 184 7.89 -5.40 -0.63
N SER A 185 8.35 -6.00 0.46
CA SER A 185 9.42 -6.99 0.48
C SER A 185 8.93 -8.43 0.52
N GLU A 186 7.71 -8.65 1.03
CA GLU A 186 7.11 -9.97 1.14
C GLU A 186 5.59 -9.89 1.02
N ILE A 187 4.99 -10.86 0.33
CA ILE A 187 3.53 -11.03 0.20
C ILE A 187 3.18 -12.46 0.57
N LYS A 188 2.33 -12.62 1.59
CA LYS A 188 1.80 -13.92 2.02
C LYS A 188 0.29 -13.95 1.83
N LYS A 189 -0.19 -14.85 0.96
CA LYS A 189 -1.62 -15.16 0.84
C LYS A 189 -1.98 -16.11 1.97
N GLU A 190 -2.77 -15.63 2.92
CA GLU A 190 -3.19 -16.40 4.10
C GLU A 190 -4.53 -15.88 4.62
N LYS A 191 -5.25 -16.72 5.38
CA LYS A 191 -6.48 -16.27 6.04
C LYS A 191 -6.15 -15.29 7.15
N VAL A 192 -6.84 -14.16 7.16
CA VAL A 192 -6.70 -13.12 8.19
C VAL A 192 -7.92 -13.15 9.11
N SER A 193 -7.68 -13.24 10.42
CA SER A 193 -8.77 -13.19 11.42
C SER A 193 -9.47 -11.83 11.38
N ASP A 194 -10.80 -11.85 11.54
CA ASP A 194 -11.61 -10.63 11.63
C ASP A 194 -11.24 -9.76 12.84
N ASP A 195 -10.67 -10.36 13.89
CA ASP A 195 -10.22 -9.63 15.08
C ASP A 195 -9.04 -8.71 14.78
N LYS A 196 -8.28 -8.97 13.71
CA LYS A 196 -7.24 -8.04 13.24
C LYS A 196 -7.80 -6.67 12.86
N PHE A 197 -9.06 -6.59 12.47
CA PHE A 197 -9.71 -5.36 12.01
C PHE A 197 -10.60 -4.70 13.07
N LYS A 198 -10.36 -5.05 14.34
CA LYS A 198 -11.03 -4.44 15.50
C LYS A 198 -10.03 -3.67 16.35
N VAL A 199 -10.51 -2.67 17.07
CA VAL A 199 -9.74 -2.04 18.15
C VAL A 199 -9.54 -3.10 19.24
N PRO A 200 -8.30 -3.35 19.71
CA PRO A 200 -8.06 -4.31 20.78
C PRO A 200 -8.73 -3.90 22.09
N GLU A 201 -9.00 -4.86 22.95
CA GLU A 201 -9.53 -4.59 24.29
C GLU A 201 -8.58 -3.70 25.12
N GLY A 202 -9.17 -2.87 25.98
CA GLY A 202 -8.42 -2.00 26.87
C GLY A 202 -7.92 -0.70 26.25
N TYR A 203 -8.37 -0.38 25.03
CA TYR A 203 -8.14 0.92 24.41
C TYR A 203 -9.35 1.83 24.62
N GLU A 204 -9.10 3.09 25.00
CA GLU A 204 -10.12 4.13 25.03
C GLU A 204 -10.34 4.63 23.61
N ILE A 205 -11.60 4.60 23.14
CA ILE A 205 -11.98 5.14 21.83
C ILE A 205 -12.32 6.62 21.99
N LYS A 206 -11.65 7.44 21.19
CA LYS A 206 -11.74 8.91 21.20
C LYS A 206 -12.12 9.43 19.80
N PRO A 207 -12.79 10.57 19.73
CA PRO A 207 -13.11 11.19 18.45
C PRO A 207 -11.83 11.70 17.75
N TYR A 208 -11.86 11.78 16.41
CA TYR A 208 -10.75 12.27 15.58
C TYR A 208 -10.24 13.66 16.00
N SER A 209 -11.13 14.51 16.48
CA SER A 209 -10.78 15.87 16.95
C SER A 209 -9.76 15.88 18.10
N GLU A 210 -9.67 14.82 18.89
CA GLU A 210 -8.65 14.70 19.94
C GLU A 210 -7.28 14.34 19.35
N LEU A 211 -7.24 13.51 18.31
CA LEU A 211 -6.00 13.22 17.58
C LEU A 211 -5.38 14.50 16.98
N MET A 212 -6.22 15.35 16.39
CA MET A 212 -5.78 16.60 15.79
C MET A 212 -5.17 17.57 16.82
N LYS A 213 -5.64 17.55 18.07
CA LYS A 213 -5.05 18.38 19.15
C LYS A 213 -3.65 17.93 19.54
N LEU A 214 -3.35 16.62 19.44
CA LEU A 214 -2.00 16.10 19.72
C LEU A 214 -0.96 16.62 18.72
N GLY A 215 -1.34 16.82 17.45
CA GLY A 215 -0.46 17.35 16.40
C GLY A 215 -0.26 18.87 16.43
N GLN A 216 -1.09 19.60 17.20
CA GLN A 216 -1.03 21.07 17.28
C GLN A 216 -0.33 21.59 18.53
N GLY A 217 0.08 20.72 19.44
CA GLY A 217 0.63 21.05 20.76
C GLY A 217 2.16 20.88 20.87
N GLY A 218 2.89 20.89 19.73
CA GLY A 218 4.36 20.83 19.69
C GLY A 218 4.98 22.15 19.25
#